data_c0ed6f8d427d40559e0a9ca888edc162
#
_entry.id   c0ed6f8d427d40559e0a9ca888edc162
#
_cell.length_a   1.000
_cell.length_b   1.000
_cell.length_c   1.000
_cell.angle_alpha   90.00
_cell.angle_beta   90.00
_cell.angle_gamma   90.00
#
_symmetry.space_group_name_H-M   'P 1'
#
loop_
_entity.id
_entity.type
_entity.pdbx_description
1 polymer ?
#
loop_
_entity_poly.entity_id
_entity_poly.type
_entity_poly.pdbx_seq_one_letter_code
_entity_poly.pdbx_strand_id
1 'polypeptide(L)'
;MSIDFRVRPPIPSYRNAEFYNDIEDVSQRAARFGAEISPCAHTFSMEDLIREMDASGVEQAVVPIRKGCGGDNEDLLHLFSEWPSRFIGLAGLAPLAGMEEALRELDRYVLSGPCSGIALEPAFDPERWHVDDERVFPLYEKCQAEGVPVVFTFGGIFTPGLEYYVPLAMDRVAALFPDMRIALSHGGWPFVTEVCQLAFNRRNI
;
A
#
# COMPACT_ATOMS: atom_id res chain seq x y z
N MET A 1 -20.59 5.37 -6.92
CA MET A 1 -19.72 4.77 -5.89
C MET A 1 -18.38 5.47 -5.96
N SER A 2 -17.94 6.07 -4.85
CA SER A 2 -16.62 6.69 -4.73
C SER A 2 -15.75 5.82 -3.82
N ILE A 3 -14.51 5.54 -4.25
CA ILE A 3 -13.55 4.71 -3.51
C ILE A 3 -12.30 5.55 -3.25
N ASP A 4 -11.91 5.67 -1.98
CA ASP A 4 -10.59 6.21 -1.62
C ASP A 4 -9.54 5.09 -1.72
N PHE A 5 -8.58 5.25 -2.61
CA PHE A 5 -7.66 4.15 -2.92
C PHE A 5 -6.57 3.94 -1.87
N ARG A 6 -6.35 4.85 -0.91
CA ARG A 6 -5.27 4.68 0.06
C ARG A 6 -5.54 5.36 1.40
N VAL A 7 -6.34 4.70 2.22
CA VAL A 7 -6.58 5.14 3.59
C VAL A 7 -5.64 4.43 4.57
N ARG A 8 -5.25 5.14 5.61
CA ARG A 8 -4.55 4.61 6.79
C ARG A 8 -5.48 4.74 7.99
N PRO A 9 -6.33 3.74 8.25
CA PRO A 9 -7.27 3.80 9.35
C PRO A 9 -6.56 3.78 10.71
N PRO A 10 -7.16 4.31 11.78
CA PRO A 10 -6.63 4.26 13.14
C PRO A 10 -6.78 2.84 13.74
N ILE A 11 -6.09 1.87 13.16
CA ILE A 11 -6.04 0.48 13.60
C ILE A 11 -4.99 0.27 14.71
N PRO A 12 -5.14 -0.76 15.57
CA PRO A 12 -4.26 -0.99 16.71
C PRO A 12 -2.77 -0.98 16.38
N SER A 13 -2.35 -1.66 15.32
CA SER A 13 -0.95 -1.73 14.91
C SER A 13 -0.35 -0.38 14.48
N TYR A 14 -1.19 0.58 14.06
CA TYR A 14 -0.74 1.92 13.67
C TYR A 14 -0.69 2.93 14.81
N ARG A 15 -1.08 2.57 16.03
CA ARG A 15 -1.09 3.51 17.17
C ARG A 15 0.25 4.22 17.39
N ASN A 16 1.35 3.52 17.15
CA ASN A 16 2.71 4.05 17.28
C ASN A 16 3.37 4.38 15.93
N ALA A 17 2.64 4.34 14.84
CA ALA A 17 3.18 4.71 13.54
C ALA A 17 3.43 6.23 13.46
N GLU A 18 4.47 6.64 12.72
CA GLU A 18 4.89 8.03 12.57
C GLU A 18 3.72 8.98 12.24
N PHE A 19 2.83 8.56 11.35
CA PHE A 19 1.68 9.36 10.90
C PHE A 19 0.55 9.50 11.94
N TYR A 20 0.66 8.87 13.11
CA TYR A 20 -0.24 9.04 14.25
C TYR A 20 0.49 9.54 15.50
N ASN A 21 1.77 9.23 15.67
CA ASN A 21 2.53 9.61 16.85
C ASN A 21 3.06 11.04 16.79
N ASP A 22 3.41 11.54 15.62
CA ASP A 22 3.96 12.87 15.41
C ASP A 22 3.02 13.73 14.58
N ILE A 23 1.84 13.98 15.16
CA ILE A 23 0.77 14.76 14.51
C ILE A 23 1.23 16.18 14.16
N GLU A 24 2.12 16.78 14.98
CA GLU A 24 2.63 18.12 14.71
C GLU A 24 3.50 18.14 13.45
N ASP A 25 4.43 17.20 13.30
CA ASP A 25 5.27 17.09 12.11
C ASP A 25 4.44 16.74 10.87
N VAL A 26 3.47 15.82 11.00
CA VAL A 26 2.55 15.47 9.91
C VAL A 26 1.73 16.68 9.48
N SER A 27 1.23 17.49 10.44
CA SER A 27 0.49 18.72 10.15
C SER A 27 1.36 19.77 9.43
N GLN A 28 2.60 19.96 9.89
CA GLN A 28 3.54 20.87 9.24
C GLN A 28 3.89 20.44 7.81
N ARG A 29 4.04 19.13 7.58
CA ARG A 29 4.26 18.57 6.23
C ARG A 29 3.04 18.81 5.34
N ALA A 30 1.82 18.53 5.82
CA ALA A 30 0.57 18.75 5.08
C ALA A 30 0.39 20.22 4.71
N ALA A 31 0.66 21.16 5.63
CA ALA A 31 0.55 22.59 5.41
C ALA A 31 1.43 23.11 4.26
N ARG A 32 2.58 22.46 3.97
CA ARG A 32 3.44 22.80 2.81
C ARG A 32 2.73 22.65 1.47
N PHE A 33 1.66 21.85 1.43
CA PHE A 33 0.84 21.59 0.25
C PHE A 33 -0.54 22.24 0.34
N GLY A 34 -0.76 23.10 1.35
CA GLY A 34 -2.06 23.72 1.60
C GLY A 34 -3.14 22.73 2.04
N ALA A 35 -2.73 21.59 2.61
CA ALA A 35 -3.62 20.56 3.12
C ALA A 35 -3.68 20.59 4.65
N GLU A 36 -4.83 20.20 5.19
CA GLU A 36 -5.02 19.90 6.61
C GLU A 36 -5.00 18.38 6.80
N ILE A 37 -4.58 17.94 7.98
CA ILE A 37 -4.67 16.52 8.32
C ILE A 37 -6.10 16.17 8.75
N SER A 38 -6.47 14.95 8.50
CA SER A 38 -7.77 14.38 8.84
C SER A 38 -8.05 14.46 10.35
N PRO A 39 -9.25 14.86 10.80
CA PRO A 39 -9.66 14.83 12.20
C PRO A 39 -9.45 13.47 12.85
N CYS A 40 -9.68 12.35 12.16
CA CYS A 40 -9.46 11.02 12.71
C CYS A 40 -7.98 10.74 13.07
N ALA A 41 -7.03 11.46 12.46
CA ALA A 41 -5.62 11.34 12.82
C ALA A 41 -5.33 11.95 14.20
N HIS A 42 -6.05 13.02 14.59
CA HIS A 42 -5.93 13.63 15.91
C HIS A 42 -6.58 12.80 17.02
N THR A 43 -7.72 12.19 16.73
CA THR A 43 -8.52 11.45 17.72
C THR A 43 -8.15 9.99 17.79
N PHE A 44 -7.49 9.45 16.79
CA PHE A 44 -7.27 8.01 16.59
C PHE A 44 -8.57 7.23 16.69
N SER A 45 -9.65 7.70 16.02
CA SER A 45 -11.01 7.14 16.10
C SER A 45 -11.49 6.66 14.74
N MET A 46 -11.94 5.39 14.70
CA MET A 46 -12.58 4.81 13.52
C MET A 46 -13.90 5.47 13.19
N GLU A 47 -14.69 5.86 14.22
CA GLU A 47 -15.94 6.56 14.04
C GLU A 47 -15.75 7.93 13.38
N ASP A 48 -14.64 8.61 13.68
CA ASP A 48 -14.28 9.86 13.04
C ASP A 48 -13.92 9.63 11.57
N LEU A 49 -13.10 8.60 11.27
CA LEU A 49 -12.79 8.22 9.90
C LEU A 49 -14.06 7.90 9.09
N ILE A 50 -14.98 7.13 9.64
CA ILE A 50 -16.24 6.80 8.96
C ILE A 50 -17.09 8.06 8.71
N ARG A 51 -17.17 8.98 9.69
CA ARG A 51 -17.85 10.27 9.49
C ARG A 51 -17.23 11.12 8.38
N GLU A 52 -15.91 11.16 8.29
CA GLU A 52 -15.19 11.87 7.24
C GLU A 52 -15.42 11.23 5.85
N MET A 53 -15.38 9.91 5.77
CA MET A 53 -15.72 9.18 4.54
C MET A 53 -17.15 9.51 4.09
N ASP A 54 -18.11 9.46 5.01
CA ASP A 54 -19.52 9.75 4.71
C ASP A 54 -19.71 11.21 4.26
N ALA A 55 -19.09 12.16 4.96
CA ALA A 55 -19.16 13.59 4.60
C ALA A 55 -18.53 13.87 3.24
N SER A 56 -17.53 13.09 2.82
CA SER A 56 -16.84 13.20 1.53
C SER A 56 -17.48 12.35 0.42
N GLY A 57 -18.56 11.61 0.72
CA GLY A 57 -19.21 10.71 -0.23
C GLY A 57 -18.35 9.50 -0.61
N VAL A 58 -17.41 9.11 0.25
CA VAL A 58 -16.56 7.92 0.07
C VAL A 58 -17.29 6.70 0.63
N GLU A 59 -17.72 5.82 -0.25
CA GLU A 59 -18.45 4.61 0.12
C GLU A 59 -17.52 3.51 0.64
N GLN A 60 -16.36 3.35 0.00
CA GLN A 60 -15.34 2.36 0.37
C GLN A 60 -13.94 2.98 0.38
N ALA A 61 -13.06 2.38 1.16
CA ALA A 61 -11.65 2.75 1.18
C ALA A 61 -10.75 1.53 1.06
N VAL A 62 -9.67 1.64 0.27
CA VAL A 62 -8.63 0.64 0.17
C VAL A 62 -7.60 0.85 1.29
N VAL A 63 -7.34 -0.21 2.03
CA VAL A 63 -6.42 -0.20 3.18
C VAL A 63 -5.23 -1.12 2.88
N PRO A 64 -4.12 -0.58 2.37
CA PRO A 64 -2.87 -1.33 2.28
C PRO A 64 -2.18 -1.37 3.65
N ILE A 65 -1.94 -2.55 4.18
CA ILE A 65 -1.14 -2.69 5.40
C ILE A 65 0.33 -2.37 5.09
N ARG A 66 0.93 -1.57 5.95
CA ARG A 66 2.30 -1.07 5.83
C ARG A 66 3.20 -1.77 6.85
N LYS A 67 3.88 -2.85 6.44
CA LYS A 67 4.80 -3.59 7.32
C LYS A 67 5.94 -2.71 7.85
N GLY A 68 6.49 -1.85 7.01
CA GLY A 68 7.55 -0.90 7.40
C GLY A 68 7.14 0.13 8.45
N CYS A 69 5.84 0.31 8.70
CA CYS A 69 5.29 1.17 9.75
C CYS A 69 4.70 0.37 10.93
N GLY A 70 5.01 -0.92 11.03
CA GLY A 70 4.51 -1.79 12.10
C GLY A 70 3.10 -2.34 11.88
N GLY A 71 2.53 -2.18 10.69
CA GLY A 71 1.18 -2.66 10.37
C GLY A 71 1.04 -4.17 10.45
N ASP A 72 -0.09 -4.64 10.96
CA ASP A 72 -0.44 -6.06 11.08
C ASP A 72 -1.65 -6.40 10.19
N ASN A 73 -1.54 -7.50 9.44
CA ASN A 73 -2.62 -7.97 8.58
C ASN A 73 -3.86 -8.46 9.36
N GLU A 74 -3.71 -8.84 10.63
CA GLU A 74 -4.85 -9.19 11.50
C GLU A 74 -5.82 -8.02 11.68
N ASP A 75 -5.33 -6.78 11.66
CA ASP A 75 -6.19 -5.60 11.78
C ASP A 75 -7.20 -5.48 10.63
N LEU A 76 -6.89 -6.02 9.44
CA LEU A 76 -7.85 -6.07 8.32
C LEU A 76 -9.04 -6.98 8.64
N LEU A 77 -8.82 -8.09 9.34
CA LEU A 77 -9.91 -9.00 9.72
C LEU A 77 -10.86 -8.33 10.71
N HIS A 78 -10.31 -7.55 11.66
CA HIS A 78 -11.10 -6.75 12.59
C HIS A 78 -11.90 -5.66 11.84
N LEU A 79 -11.26 -4.93 10.92
CA LEU A 79 -11.93 -3.92 10.10
C LEU A 79 -13.11 -4.50 9.31
N PHE A 80 -12.95 -5.67 8.69
CA PHE A 80 -14.03 -6.30 7.92
C PHE A 80 -15.18 -6.77 8.80
N SER A 81 -14.88 -7.20 10.03
CA SER A 81 -15.89 -7.63 11.00
C SER A 81 -16.69 -6.46 11.54
N GLU A 82 -16.00 -5.37 11.92
CA GLU A 82 -16.63 -4.21 12.57
C GLU A 82 -17.31 -3.26 11.57
N TRP A 83 -16.73 -3.14 10.37
CA TRP A 83 -17.17 -2.21 9.32
C TRP A 83 -17.36 -2.94 7.99
N PRO A 84 -18.34 -3.87 7.91
CA PRO A 84 -18.55 -4.67 6.70
C PRO A 84 -18.85 -3.77 5.49
N SER A 85 -18.26 -4.11 4.35
CA SER A 85 -18.39 -3.41 3.07
C SER A 85 -17.82 -1.97 3.00
N ARG A 86 -17.17 -1.47 4.06
CA ARG A 86 -16.54 -0.14 4.04
C ARG A 86 -15.08 -0.18 3.61
N PHE A 87 -14.41 -1.32 3.77
CA PHE A 87 -12.98 -1.43 3.50
C PHE A 87 -12.66 -2.57 2.53
N ILE A 88 -11.63 -2.33 1.70
CA ILE A 88 -10.99 -3.30 0.82
C ILE A 88 -9.56 -3.44 1.30
N GLY A 89 -9.19 -4.60 1.83
CA GLY A 89 -7.85 -4.82 2.38
C GLY A 89 -6.85 -5.29 1.34
N LEU A 90 -5.62 -4.77 1.45
CA LEU A 90 -4.45 -5.30 0.80
C LEU A 90 -3.47 -5.76 1.87
N ALA A 91 -3.16 -7.05 1.89
CA ALA A 91 -2.23 -7.60 2.88
C ALA A 91 -0.82 -7.04 2.65
N GLY A 92 -0.23 -6.45 3.68
CA GLY A 92 1.15 -5.98 3.63
C GLY A 92 2.11 -7.15 3.75
N LEU A 93 3.12 -7.24 2.88
CA LEU A 93 4.13 -8.29 2.92
C LEU A 93 5.53 -7.67 2.94
N ALA A 94 6.46 -8.34 3.64
CA ALA A 94 7.87 -7.95 3.70
C ALA A 94 8.76 -9.13 3.22
N PRO A 95 8.86 -9.35 1.90
CA PRO A 95 9.45 -10.57 1.35
C PRO A 95 10.92 -10.76 1.69
N LEU A 96 11.71 -9.71 1.87
CA LEU A 96 13.12 -9.82 2.24
C LEU A 96 13.35 -10.00 3.75
N ALA A 97 12.35 -9.71 4.59
CA ALA A 97 12.40 -10.10 6.00
C ALA A 97 12.18 -11.62 6.17
N GLY A 98 11.50 -12.27 5.22
CA GLY A 98 11.29 -13.71 5.18
C GLY A 98 10.33 -14.12 4.07
N MET A 99 10.84 -14.69 2.98
CA MET A 99 10.03 -15.11 1.83
C MET A 99 8.99 -16.17 2.19
N GLU A 100 9.36 -17.17 2.99
CA GLU A 100 8.40 -18.21 3.40
C GLU A 100 7.24 -17.62 4.21
N GLU A 101 7.51 -16.65 5.09
CA GLU A 101 6.47 -15.99 5.84
C GLU A 101 5.57 -15.14 4.92
N ALA A 102 6.17 -14.37 4.01
CA ALA A 102 5.42 -13.59 3.03
C ALA A 102 4.48 -14.47 2.19
N LEU A 103 4.94 -15.66 1.77
CA LEU A 103 4.10 -16.62 1.04
C LEU A 103 2.98 -17.21 1.92
N ARG A 104 3.25 -17.50 3.21
CA ARG A 104 2.21 -17.94 4.16
C ARG A 104 1.16 -16.85 4.41
N GLU A 105 1.59 -15.60 4.57
CA GLU A 105 0.68 -14.46 4.72
C GLU A 105 -0.17 -14.24 3.46
N LEU A 106 0.41 -14.38 2.26
CA LEU A 106 -0.34 -14.35 1.00
C LEU A 106 -1.43 -15.43 0.99
N ASP A 107 -1.10 -16.68 1.34
CA ASP A 107 -2.06 -17.77 1.39
C ASP A 107 -3.17 -17.49 2.41
N ARG A 108 -2.79 -17.04 3.61
CA ARG A 108 -3.72 -16.85 4.72
C ARG A 108 -4.68 -15.69 4.49
N TYR A 109 -4.17 -14.52 4.09
CA TYR A 109 -4.95 -13.29 4.05
C TYR A 109 -5.59 -13.01 2.70
N VAL A 110 -5.03 -13.53 1.61
CA VAL A 110 -5.51 -13.26 0.25
C VAL A 110 -6.14 -14.50 -0.37
N LEU A 111 -5.40 -15.62 -0.55
CA LEU A 111 -5.91 -16.77 -1.27
C LEU A 111 -6.99 -17.52 -0.50
N SER A 112 -6.87 -17.63 0.82
CA SER A 112 -7.84 -18.24 1.72
C SER A 112 -8.59 -17.21 2.59
N GLY A 113 -8.22 -15.94 2.48
CA GLY A 113 -8.72 -14.85 3.31
C GLY A 113 -9.53 -13.81 2.53
N PRO A 114 -9.97 -12.75 3.21
CA PRO A 114 -10.86 -11.75 2.64
C PRO A 114 -10.15 -10.60 1.93
N CYS A 115 -8.82 -10.55 1.89
CA CYS A 115 -8.07 -9.47 1.25
C CYS A 115 -8.11 -9.60 -0.27
N SER A 116 -8.16 -8.47 -0.97
CA SER A 116 -8.29 -8.40 -2.42
C SER A 116 -6.96 -8.41 -3.18
N GLY A 117 -5.84 -8.36 -2.48
CA GLY A 117 -4.50 -8.31 -3.06
C GLY A 117 -3.44 -8.03 -2.01
N ILE A 118 -2.23 -7.71 -2.46
CA ILE A 118 -1.11 -7.38 -1.57
C ILE A 118 -0.59 -5.97 -1.76
N ALA A 119 0.05 -5.44 -0.71
CA ALA A 119 0.76 -4.18 -0.73
C ALA A 119 2.25 -4.40 -0.45
N LEU A 120 3.12 -3.82 -1.27
CA LEU A 120 4.57 -3.88 -1.16
C LEU A 120 5.16 -2.47 -1.07
N GLU A 121 6.11 -2.28 -0.19
CA GLU A 121 6.74 -0.99 0.09
C GLU A 121 8.28 -1.09 0.06
N PRO A 122 8.90 -1.34 -1.12
CA PRO A 122 10.32 -1.64 -1.23
C PRO A 122 11.27 -0.68 -0.51
N ALA A 123 10.97 0.63 -0.58
CA ALA A 123 11.79 1.67 0.04
C ALA A 123 11.58 1.82 1.56
N PHE A 124 10.50 1.25 2.11
CA PHE A 124 10.11 1.42 3.52
C PHE A 124 10.29 0.15 4.36
N ASP A 125 10.57 -0.97 3.72
CA ASP A 125 10.90 -2.21 4.42
C ASP A 125 12.21 -2.04 5.22
N PRO A 126 12.39 -2.76 6.32
CA PRO A 126 13.62 -2.71 7.12
C PRO A 126 14.88 -3.01 6.30
N GLU A 127 14.84 -4.04 5.45
CA GLU A 127 15.78 -4.25 4.36
C GLU A 127 15.18 -3.64 3.10
N ARG A 128 15.66 -2.45 2.71
CA ARG A 128 15.21 -1.78 1.48
C ARG A 128 15.66 -2.54 0.24
N TRP A 129 14.83 -2.57 -0.78
CA TRP A 129 15.08 -3.33 -2.00
C TRP A 129 14.54 -2.62 -3.25
N HIS A 130 15.03 -3.01 -4.40
CA HIS A 130 14.53 -2.56 -5.69
C HIS A 130 13.44 -3.51 -6.19
N VAL A 131 12.44 -3.00 -6.88
CA VAL A 131 11.31 -3.81 -7.36
C VAL A 131 11.72 -4.99 -8.25
N ASP A 132 12.87 -4.91 -8.91
CA ASP A 132 13.46 -5.94 -9.75
C ASP A 132 14.49 -6.83 -9.03
N ASP A 133 14.52 -6.81 -7.69
CA ASP A 133 15.34 -7.73 -6.91
C ASP A 133 14.85 -9.18 -7.10
N GLU A 134 15.70 -10.02 -7.68
CA GLU A 134 15.36 -11.39 -8.03
C GLU A 134 14.99 -12.27 -6.82
N ARG A 135 15.41 -11.89 -5.61
CA ARG A 135 15.01 -12.56 -4.37
C ARG A 135 13.50 -12.47 -4.11
N VAL A 136 12.82 -11.47 -4.70
CA VAL A 136 11.38 -11.27 -4.55
C VAL A 136 10.55 -11.97 -5.63
N PHE A 137 11.18 -12.45 -6.70
CA PHE A 137 10.49 -13.06 -7.84
C PHE A 137 9.61 -14.26 -7.47
N PRO A 138 9.93 -15.13 -6.50
CA PRO A 138 9.00 -16.19 -6.09
C PRO A 138 7.63 -15.71 -5.63
N LEU A 139 7.57 -14.51 -4.99
CA LEU A 139 6.31 -13.88 -4.63
C LEU A 139 5.55 -13.38 -5.87
N TYR A 140 6.25 -12.76 -6.83
CA TYR A 140 5.64 -12.29 -8.08
C TYR A 140 5.12 -13.44 -8.93
N GLU A 141 5.87 -14.54 -9.05
CA GLU A 141 5.43 -15.76 -9.73
C GLU A 141 4.12 -16.27 -9.15
N LYS A 142 4.03 -16.34 -7.82
CA LYS A 142 2.82 -16.79 -7.14
C LYS A 142 1.66 -15.81 -7.35
N CYS A 143 1.89 -14.49 -7.21
CA CYS A 143 0.86 -13.49 -7.46
C CYS A 143 0.34 -13.55 -8.91
N GLN A 144 1.23 -13.73 -9.88
CA GLN A 144 0.85 -13.89 -11.29
C GLN A 144 0.03 -15.15 -11.50
N ALA A 145 0.49 -16.30 -10.99
CA ALA A 145 -0.18 -17.58 -11.16
C ALA A 145 -1.59 -17.60 -10.56
N GLU A 146 -1.76 -16.98 -9.40
CA GLU A 146 -3.03 -16.93 -8.67
C GLU A 146 -3.90 -15.70 -9.05
N GLY A 147 -3.41 -14.83 -9.94
CA GLY A 147 -4.10 -13.62 -10.36
C GLY A 147 -4.27 -12.58 -9.24
N VAL A 148 -3.37 -12.56 -8.25
CA VAL A 148 -3.39 -11.62 -7.13
C VAL A 148 -2.84 -10.26 -7.58
N PRO A 149 -3.59 -9.14 -7.39
CA PRO A 149 -3.07 -7.82 -7.69
C PRO A 149 -2.02 -7.38 -6.67
N VAL A 150 -0.97 -6.72 -7.18
CA VAL A 150 0.13 -6.19 -6.39
C VAL A 150 0.12 -4.67 -6.45
N VAL A 151 -0.04 -4.01 -5.31
CA VAL A 151 0.03 -2.56 -5.19
C VAL A 151 1.38 -2.17 -4.59
N PHE A 152 2.16 -1.44 -5.37
CA PHE A 152 3.45 -0.93 -4.90
C PHE A 152 3.31 0.49 -4.38
N THR A 153 3.92 0.79 -3.22
CA THR A 153 4.29 2.17 -2.89
C THR A 153 5.47 2.54 -3.76
N PHE A 154 5.18 3.27 -4.85
CA PHE A 154 6.16 3.61 -5.89
C PHE A 154 6.19 5.12 -6.12
N GLY A 155 7.13 5.78 -5.48
CA GLY A 155 7.23 7.24 -5.43
C GLY A 155 6.66 7.86 -4.15
N GLY A 156 6.50 9.17 -4.17
CA GLY A 156 5.97 9.95 -3.06
C GLY A 156 6.85 11.14 -2.69
N ILE A 157 6.33 12.03 -1.84
CA ILE A 157 7.01 13.29 -1.51
C ILE A 157 8.08 13.08 -0.42
N PHE A 158 7.80 12.21 0.56
CA PHE A 158 8.72 11.90 1.66
C PHE A 158 9.18 10.45 1.52
N THR A 159 10.23 10.25 0.74
CA THR A 159 10.74 8.91 0.42
C THR A 159 12.21 8.77 0.86
N PRO A 160 12.63 7.57 1.25
CA PRO A 160 14.00 7.35 1.71
C PRO A 160 15.07 7.60 0.65
N GLY A 161 14.74 7.40 -0.65
CA GLY A 161 15.68 7.61 -1.76
C GLY A 161 14.99 7.42 -3.11
N LEU A 162 15.43 8.17 -4.12
CA LEU A 162 14.83 8.12 -5.47
C LEU A 162 15.20 6.83 -6.21
N GLU A 163 16.31 6.19 -5.85
CA GLU A 163 16.80 4.95 -6.46
C GLU A 163 15.79 3.80 -6.39
N TYR A 164 14.90 3.79 -5.38
CA TYR A 164 13.89 2.74 -5.21
C TYR A 164 12.68 2.90 -6.15
N TYR A 165 12.58 4.01 -6.87
CA TYR A 165 11.44 4.36 -7.73
C TYR A 165 11.81 4.55 -9.20
N VAL A 166 12.95 4.01 -9.62
CA VAL A 166 13.41 4.11 -11.00
C VAL A 166 12.48 3.31 -11.92
N PRO A 167 11.80 3.95 -12.88
CA PRO A 167 10.81 3.31 -13.72
C PRO A 167 11.34 2.13 -14.54
N LEU A 168 12.63 2.14 -14.88
CA LEU A 168 13.28 1.05 -15.61
C LEU A 168 13.24 -0.29 -14.86
N ALA A 169 13.40 -0.26 -13.53
CA ALA A 169 13.29 -1.46 -12.71
C ALA A 169 11.85 -2.04 -12.75
N MET A 170 10.84 -1.17 -12.70
CA MET A 170 9.44 -1.58 -12.81
C MET A 170 9.10 -2.07 -14.24
N ASP A 171 9.65 -1.45 -15.27
CA ASP A 171 9.50 -1.92 -16.66
C ASP A 171 10.02 -3.36 -16.83
N ARG A 172 11.17 -3.66 -16.22
CA ARG A 172 11.75 -5.01 -16.18
C ARG A 172 10.80 -6.01 -15.51
N VAL A 173 10.28 -5.67 -14.33
CA VAL A 173 9.32 -6.51 -13.61
C VAL A 173 8.05 -6.75 -14.43
N ALA A 174 7.46 -5.69 -14.97
CA ALA A 174 6.25 -5.80 -15.77
C ALA A 174 6.45 -6.63 -17.05
N ALA A 175 7.66 -6.62 -17.61
CA ALA A 175 8.02 -7.45 -18.76
C ALA A 175 8.22 -8.93 -18.40
N LEU A 176 8.81 -9.21 -17.24
CA LEU A 176 9.08 -10.58 -16.77
C LEU A 176 7.80 -11.27 -16.26
N PHE A 177 6.86 -10.50 -15.72
CA PHE A 177 5.60 -10.99 -15.16
C PHE A 177 4.40 -10.35 -15.87
N PRO A 178 4.17 -10.68 -17.17
CA PRO A 178 3.22 -9.95 -18.01
C PRO A 178 1.75 -10.13 -17.60
N ASP A 179 1.41 -11.16 -16.86
CA ASP A 179 0.06 -11.43 -16.37
C ASP A 179 -0.16 -10.98 -14.92
N MET A 180 0.88 -10.49 -14.23
CA MET A 180 0.77 -9.93 -12.88
C MET A 180 0.10 -8.56 -12.97
N ARG A 181 -0.99 -8.36 -12.22
CA ARG A 181 -1.69 -7.07 -12.15
C ARG A 181 -0.97 -6.14 -11.19
N ILE A 182 -0.46 -5.03 -11.69
CA ILE A 182 0.36 -4.07 -10.96
C ILE A 182 -0.38 -2.73 -10.83
N ALA A 183 -0.38 -2.15 -9.64
CA ALA A 183 -0.78 -0.76 -9.44
C ALA A 183 0.33 0.01 -8.71
N LEU A 184 0.62 1.22 -9.21
CA LEU A 184 1.68 2.08 -8.68
C LEU A 184 1.06 3.26 -7.94
N SER A 185 1.06 3.23 -6.60
CA SER A 185 0.62 4.39 -5.84
C SER A 185 1.63 5.54 -5.96
N HIS A 186 1.13 6.77 -5.87
CA HIS A 186 1.87 8.03 -6.10
C HIS A 186 2.31 8.28 -7.55
N GLY A 187 1.90 7.44 -8.51
CA GLY A 187 2.20 7.63 -9.93
C GLY A 187 3.70 7.73 -10.24
N GLY A 188 4.56 7.12 -9.41
CA GLY A 188 6.00 7.15 -9.60
C GLY A 188 6.67 8.49 -9.31
N TRP A 189 6.01 9.44 -8.62
CA TRP A 189 6.62 10.73 -8.33
C TRP A 189 8.06 10.58 -7.80
N PRO A 190 9.09 11.31 -8.34
CA PRO A 190 8.97 12.40 -9.31
C PRO A 190 8.99 11.98 -10.79
N PHE A 191 9.09 10.69 -11.13
CA PHE A 191 9.24 10.14 -12.49
C PHE A 191 7.88 9.91 -13.18
N VAL A 192 6.94 10.85 -13.01
CA VAL A 192 5.55 10.69 -13.45
C VAL A 192 5.43 10.46 -14.96
N THR A 193 6.19 11.21 -15.78
CA THR A 193 6.16 11.10 -17.24
C THR A 193 6.62 9.72 -17.71
N GLU A 194 7.69 9.22 -17.12
CA GLU A 194 8.26 7.90 -17.41
C GLU A 194 7.32 6.78 -16.99
N VAL A 195 6.66 6.93 -15.84
CA VAL A 195 5.65 5.98 -15.37
C VAL A 195 4.38 6.01 -16.25
N CYS A 196 3.96 7.17 -16.73
CA CYS A 196 2.89 7.25 -17.74
C CYS A 196 3.27 6.51 -19.02
N GLN A 197 4.50 6.66 -19.51
CA GLN A 197 5.00 5.92 -20.67
C GLN A 197 5.06 4.42 -20.41
N LEU A 198 5.47 4.02 -19.19
CA LEU A 198 5.49 2.63 -18.76
C LEU A 198 4.08 2.02 -18.80
N ALA A 199 3.09 2.66 -18.17
CA ALA A 199 1.70 2.22 -18.17
C ALA A 199 1.08 2.17 -19.56
N PHE A 200 1.52 3.03 -20.49
CA PHE A 200 1.10 2.96 -21.89
C PHE A 200 1.67 1.73 -22.61
N ASN A 201 2.90 1.35 -22.29
CA ASN A 201 3.60 0.23 -22.94
C ASN A 201 3.24 -1.14 -22.34
N ARG A 202 2.87 -1.17 -21.05
CA ARG A 202 2.62 -2.41 -20.28
C ARG A 202 1.14 -2.51 -19.91
N ARG A 203 0.49 -3.56 -20.39
CA ARG A 203 -0.96 -3.77 -20.16
C ARG A 203 -1.30 -4.19 -18.73
N ASN A 204 -0.31 -4.60 -17.99
CA ASN A 204 -0.43 -5.13 -16.63
C ASN A 204 -0.15 -4.08 -15.53
N ILE A 205 0.06 -2.80 -15.90
CA ILE A 205 0.22 -1.66 -15.00
C ILE A 205 -0.97 -0.71 -15.15
#